data_8577316740393e4f229c0ed663459034
#
_entry.id   8577316740393e4f229c0ed663459034
#
_cell.length_a   1.000
_cell.length_b   1.000
_cell.length_c   1.000
_cell.angle_alpha   90.00
_cell.angle_beta   90.00
_cell.angle_gamma   90.00
#
_symmetry.space_group_name_H-M   'P 1'
#
loop_
_entity.id
_entity.type
_entity.pdbx_description
1 polymer ?
#
loop_
_entity_poly.entity_id
_entity_poly.type
_entity_poly.pdbx_seq_one_letter_code
_entity_poly.pdbx_strand_id
1 'polypeptide(L)'
;MNALIAFSLKQRVLVLALFVMTFVGGLLAFRQLNIEAYPDPTPPMVDVITQSPGLSAEEIERYITIPIETQTSALRNLNTVRTISLYGLSDVKLQFTFDYTYEEALQQVLNRLSQLPPLLNGAQPQISPVSPIGEIYRYRLVGTPDHDVRELKTLQDWVLQRRFRAVPGVIDVTGWGGKTKTYELQIDLNKLIAYGITLPQMQLALNNSNINVGGSTINIGPQVAVVRGVGLIRSLDEIRNTMLTQVSGVPVIVSDVASVIASNQPRLGIAGKDDDDDIVQGTVLMRRGEKSMPTILRVQQEVERI
;
A
#
# COMPACT_ATOMS: atom_id res chain seq x y z
N MET A 1 -9.47 -18.12 60.54
CA MET A 1 -9.35 -19.36 59.73
C MET A 1 -10.38 -20.43 60.12
N ASN A 2 -10.55 -20.75 61.41
CA ASN A 2 -11.49 -21.82 61.84
C ASN A 2 -12.96 -21.57 61.46
N ALA A 3 -13.45 -20.32 61.46
CA ALA A 3 -14.83 -19.97 61.06
C ALA A 3 -15.10 -20.20 59.57
N LEU A 4 -14.13 -19.92 58.69
CA LEU A 4 -14.20 -20.19 57.24
C LEU A 4 -14.27 -21.69 56.96
N ILE A 5 -13.44 -22.46 57.64
CA ILE A 5 -13.39 -23.91 57.51
C ILE A 5 -14.70 -24.56 57.99
N ALA A 6 -15.22 -24.12 59.15
CA ALA A 6 -16.51 -24.58 59.69
C ALA A 6 -17.69 -24.20 58.74
N PHE A 7 -17.68 -23.01 58.17
CA PHE A 7 -18.69 -22.60 57.21
C PHE A 7 -18.64 -23.47 55.94
N SER A 8 -17.45 -23.70 55.38
CA SER A 8 -17.27 -24.51 54.18
C SER A 8 -17.73 -25.98 54.40
N LEU A 9 -17.46 -26.55 55.54
CA LEU A 9 -17.93 -27.89 55.92
C LEU A 9 -19.43 -27.96 56.17
N LYS A 10 -20.03 -26.88 56.66
CA LYS A 10 -21.49 -26.82 56.93
C LYS A 10 -22.30 -26.54 55.66
N GLN A 11 -21.76 -25.76 54.74
CA GLN A 11 -22.46 -25.33 53.50
C GLN A 11 -21.78 -25.93 52.24
N ARG A 12 -21.62 -27.26 52.22
CA ARG A 12 -20.88 -27.97 51.14
C ARG A 12 -21.41 -27.68 49.75
N VAL A 13 -22.74 -27.66 49.58
CA VAL A 13 -23.38 -27.41 48.27
C VAL A 13 -23.10 -25.99 47.76
N LEU A 14 -23.16 -25.01 48.66
CA LEU A 14 -22.92 -23.61 48.31
C LEU A 14 -21.44 -23.39 47.89
N VAL A 15 -20.51 -24.00 48.63
CA VAL A 15 -19.07 -23.95 48.28
C VAL A 15 -18.78 -24.60 46.96
N LEU A 16 -19.36 -25.80 46.70
CA LEU A 16 -19.25 -26.50 45.44
C LEU A 16 -19.83 -25.68 44.26
N ALA A 17 -21.04 -25.10 44.48
CA ALA A 17 -21.66 -24.24 43.45
C ALA A 17 -20.79 -23.02 43.12
N LEU A 18 -20.23 -22.38 44.15
CA LEU A 18 -19.32 -21.22 43.97
C LEU A 18 -18.04 -21.62 43.29
N PHE A 19 -17.46 -22.77 43.59
CA PHE A 19 -16.28 -23.32 42.91
C PHE A 19 -16.57 -23.61 41.43
N VAL A 20 -17.69 -24.25 41.11
CA VAL A 20 -18.09 -24.51 39.73
C VAL A 20 -18.35 -23.21 38.98
N MET A 21 -19.01 -22.25 39.60
CA MET A 21 -19.25 -20.93 39.00
C MET A 21 -17.96 -20.18 38.71
N THR A 22 -17.01 -20.20 39.65
CA THR A 22 -15.67 -19.58 39.46
C THR A 22 -14.87 -20.30 38.35
N PHE A 23 -14.93 -21.62 38.31
CA PHE A 23 -14.28 -22.42 37.30
C PHE A 23 -14.85 -22.17 35.90
N VAL A 24 -16.17 -22.17 35.75
CA VAL A 24 -16.85 -21.85 34.48
C VAL A 24 -16.60 -20.40 34.07
N GLY A 25 -16.71 -19.45 35.02
CA GLY A 25 -16.39 -18.04 34.77
C GLY A 25 -14.94 -17.85 34.34
N GLY A 26 -14.00 -18.54 35.00
CA GLY A 26 -12.58 -18.54 34.63
C GLY A 26 -12.33 -19.11 33.22
N LEU A 27 -13.01 -20.19 32.85
CA LEU A 27 -12.92 -20.79 31.53
C LEU A 27 -13.45 -19.87 30.43
N LEU A 28 -14.58 -19.17 30.70
CA LEU A 28 -15.14 -18.19 29.79
C LEU A 28 -14.21 -16.97 29.63
N ALA A 29 -13.67 -16.46 30.74
CA ALA A 29 -12.71 -15.37 30.73
C ALA A 29 -11.44 -15.75 29.97
N PHE A 30 -10.93 -16.97 30.19
CA PHE A 30 -9.77 -17.50 29.47
C PHE A 30 -9.97 -17.53 27.95
N ARG A 31 -11.17 -17.96 27.49
CA ARG A 31 -11.50 -17.94 26.05
C ARG A 31 -11.60 -16.53 25.45
N GLN A 32 -11.83 -15.52 26.27
CA GLN A 32 -11.90 -14.14 25.82
C GLN A 32 -10.55 -13.41 25.93
N LEU A 33 -9.55 -14.05 26.57
CA LEU A 33 -8.24 -13.45 26.71
C LEU A 33 -7.61 -13.23 25.32
N ASN A 34 -7.10 -12.00 25.12
CA ASN A 34 -6.30 -11.71 23.95
C ASN A 34 -4.86 -12.19 24.24
N ILE A 35 -4.50 -13.32 23.62
CA ILE A 35 -3.14 -13.86 23.77
C ILE A 35 -2.32 -13.34 22.62
N GLU A 36 -1.39 -12.45 22.91
CA GLU A 36 -0.38 -11.93 21.99
C GLU A 36 0.99 -12.44 22.40
N ALA A 37 1.85 -12.73 21.41
CA ALA A 37 3.20 -13.19 21.69
C ALA A 37 4.04 -12.12 22.42
N TYR A 38 3.79 -10.84 22.07
CA TYR A 38 4.41 -9.69 22.72
C TYR A 38 3.36 -8.59 22.89
N PRO A 39 3.25 -7.99 24.07
CA PRO A 39 2.46 -6.77 24.24
C PRO A 39 3.07 -5.64 23.40
N ASP A 40 2.24 -4.79 22.83
CA ASP A 40 2.73 -3.62 22.09
C ASP A 40 3.06 -2.47 23.05
N PRO A 41 4.34 -2.27 23.42
CA PRO A 41 4.77 -1.18 24.29
C PRO A 41 5.00 0.11 23.52
N THR A 42 4.75 0.14 22.21
CA THR A 42 5.06 1.30 21.38
C THR A 42 4.02 2.40 21.54
N PRO A 43 4.44 3.65 21.76
CA PRO A 43 3.52 4.78 21.74
C PRO A 43 2.91 4.94 20.34
N PRO A 44 1.81 5.69 20.20
CA PRO A 44 1.23 5.98 18.91
C PRO A 44 2.26 6.60 17.98
N MET A 45 2.45 6.01 16.81
CA MET A 45 3.41 6.46 15.81
C MET A 45 2.75 6.50 14.44
N VAL A 46 2.95 7.60 13.72
CA VAL A 46 2.48 7.78 12.35
C VAL A 46 3.70 7.95 11.45
N ASP A 47 3.75 7.17 10.40
CA ASP A 47 4.84 7.16 9.43
C ASP A 47 4.35 7.75 8.11
N VAL A 48 5.00 8.82 7.66
CA VAL A 48 4.63 9.55 6.43
C VAL A 48 5.71 9.33 5.40
N ILE A 49 5.39 8.54 4.38
CA ILE A 49 6.29 8.21 3.29
C ILE A 49 5.92 9.04 2.05
N THR A 50 6.90 9.66 1.43
CA THR A 50 6.70 10.43 0.19
C THR A 50 7.72 10.01 -0.85
N GLN A 51 7.24 9.60 -2.01
CA GLN A 51 8.10 9.20 -3.12
C GLN A 51 8.13 10.30 -4.19
N SER A 52 9.33 10.65 -4.63
CA SER A 52 9.57 11.55 -5.77
C SER A 52 10.80 11.07 -6.55
N PRO A 53 10.63 10.07 -7.42
CA PRO A 53 11.74 9.50 -8.19
C PRO A 53 12.51 10.56 -8.97
N GLY A 54 13.83 10.43 -9.02
CA GLY A 54 14.71 11.34 -9.77
C GLY A 54 15.33 12.46 -8.95
N LEU A 55 14.87 12.69 -7.72
CA LEU A 55 15.47 13.68 -6.82
C LEU A 55 16.58 13.06 -5.97
N SER A 56 17.68 13.79 -5.80
CA SER A 56 18.75 13.43 -4.86
C SER A 56 18.27 13.49 -3.41
N ALA A 57 19.00 12.88 -2.48
CA ALA A 57 18.65 12.91 -1.05
C ALA A 57 18.57 14.35 -0.49
N GLU A 58 19.46 15.25 -0.94
CA GLU A 58 19.46 16.65 -0.53
C GLU A 58 18.23 17.41 -1.09
N GLU A 59 17.81 17.13 -2.32
CA GLU A 59 16.61 17.73 -2.90
C GLU A 59 15.35 17.19 -2.23
N ILE A 60 15.30 15.90 -1.91
CA ILE A 60 14.22 15.29 -1.12
C ILE A 60 14.13 15.96 0.25
N GLU A 61 15.25 16.14 0.94
CA GLU A 61 15.26 16.82 2.23
C GLU A 61 14.70 18.23 2.12
N ARG A 62 15.22 19.03 1.19
CA ARG A 62 14.89 20.44 1.03
C ARG A 62 13.44 20.68 0.57
N TYR A 63 12.97 19.92 -0.41
CA TYR A 63 11.69 20.21 -1.09
C TYR A 63 10.53 19.32 -0.63
N ILE A 64 10.79 18.25 0.11
CA ILE A 64 9.77 17.33 0.55
C ILE A 64 9.81 17.12 2.08
N THR A 65 10.95 16.71 2.63
CA THR A 65 11.05 16.35 4.05
C THR A 65 10.85 17.57 4.96
N ILE A 66 11.59 18.66 4.73
CA ILE A 66 11.50 19.89 5.54
C ILE A 66 10.08 20.51 5.50
N PRO A 67 9.39 20.66 4.36
CA PRO A 67 8.00 21.11 4.33
C PRO A 67 7.06 20.24 5.17
N ILE A 68 7.18 18.92 5.10
CA ILE A 68 6.36 17.99 5.89
C ILE A 68 6.69 18.12 7.39
N GLU A 69 7.97 18.13 7.75
CA GLU A 69 8.43 18.30 9.11
C GLU A 69 7.94 19.62 9.71
N THR A 70 8.11 20.73 8.99
CA THR A 70 7.65 22.06 9.43
C THR A 70 6.15 22.09 9.69
N GLN A 71 5.36 21.45 8.82
CA GLN A 71 3.89 21.42 8.96
C GLN A 71 3.45 20.54 10.12
N THR A 72 4.20 19.49 10.42
CA THR A 72 3.85 18.49 11.46
C THR A 72 4.50 18.77 12.81
N SER A 73 5.56 19.57 12.90
CA SER A 73 6.29 19.85 14.14
C SER A 73 5.45 20.52 15.23
N ALA A 74 4.41 21.25 14.88
CA ALA A 74 3.51 21.93 15.82
C ALA A 74 2.31 21.06 16.28
N LEU A 75 2.35 19.74 16.04
CA LEU A 75 1.30 18.84 16.50
C LEU A 75 1.30 18.69 18.02
N ARG A 76 0.10 18.70 18.60
CA ARG A 76 -0.06 18.50 20.05
C ARG A 76 0.31 17.08 20.43
N ASN A 77 0.94 16.91 21.61
CA ASN A 77 1.39 15.62 22.16
C ASN A 77 2.41 14.88 21.26
N LEU A 78 3.04 15.59 20.33
CA LEU A 78 4.16 15.08 19.56
C LEU A 78 5.39 15.00 20.50
N ASN A 79 5.96 13.81 20.61
CA ASN A 79 7.13 13.56 21.46
C ASN A 79 8.43 13.63 20.65
N THR A 80 8.45 12.99 19.48
CA THR A 80 9.67 12.90 18.67
C THR A 80 9.30 12.93 17.19
N VAL A 81 10.09 13.65 16.39
CA VAL A 81 10.08 13.59 14.93
C VAL A 81 11.43 13.02 14.50
N ARG A 82 11.40 12.02 13.63
CA ARG A 82 12.59 11.48 12.97
C ARG A 82 12.37 11.47 11.47
N THR A 83 13.32 11.98 10.73
CA THR A 83 13.25 12.08 9.28
C THR A 83 14.42 11.36 8.64
N ILE A 84 14.17 10.72 7.51
CA ILE A 84 15.18 10.10 6.66
C ILE A 84 14.92 10.53 5.23
N SER A 85 15.90 11.14 4.61
CA SER A 85 15.85 11.53 3.20
C SER A 85 16.82 10.66 2.41
N LEU A 86 16.29 9.92 1.45
CA LEU A 86 17.04 9.06 0.55
C LEU A 86 16.81 9.50 -0.89
N TYR A 87 17.54 8.93 -1.85
CA TYR A 87 17.29 9.15 -3.26
C TYR A 87 15.85 8.79 -3.63
N GLY A 88 15.07 9.76 -4.03
CA GLY A 88 13.67 9.60 -4.43
C GLY A 88 12.67 9.29 -3.31
N LEU A 89 13.08 9.31 -2.03
CA LEU A 89 12.24 8.89 -0.90
C LEU A 89 12.43 9.78 0.32
N SER A 90 11.33 10.24 0.90
CA SER A 90 11.26 10.88 2.22
C SER A 90 10.46 9.99 3.17
N ASP A 91 10.99 9.76 4.37
CA ASP A 91 10.35 9.03 5.46
C ASP A 91 10.33 9.94 6.70
N VAL A 92 9.14 10.29 7.20
CA VAL A 92 8.92 11.16 8.36
C VAL A 92 8.14 10.39 9.40
N LYS A 93 8.81 10.00 10.49
CA LYS A 93 8.23 9.26 11.63
C LYS A 93 7.84 10.22 12.75
N LEU A 94 6.56 10.27 13.05
CA LEU A 94 5.95 11.10 14.08
C LEU A 94 5.54 10.22 15.25
N GLN A 95 6.20 10.36 16.38
CA GLN A 95 5.90 9.62 17.60
C GLN A 95 5.19 10.51 18.61
N PHE A 96 4.05 10.08 19.09
CA PHE A 96 3.22 10.80 20.05
C PHE A 96 3.37 10.25 21.47
N THR A 97 2.88 10.98 22.45
CA THR A 97 2.78 10.49 23.84
C THR A 97 1.64 9.47 23.96
N PHE A 98 1.62 8.69 25.03
CA PHE A 98 0.56 7.73 25.32
C PHE A 98 -0.81 8.36 25.64
N ASP A 99 -0.87 9.69 25.78
CA ASP A 99 -2.12 10.42 26.01
C ASP A 99 -3.02 10.46 24.77
N TYR A 100 -2.48 10.11 23.59
CA TYR A 100 -3.22 9.99 22.34
C TYR A 100 -3.46 8.54 21.97
N THR A 101 -4.62 8.28 21.39
CA THR A 101 -4.84 7.04 20.62
C THR A 101 -4.15 7.15 19.26
N TYR A 102 -3.94 6.01 18.61
CA TYR A 102 -3.38 5.99 17.24
C TYR A 102 -4.29 6.74 16.26
N GLU A 103 -5.61 6.56 16.39
CA GLU A 103 -6.61 7.19 15.53
C GLU A 103 -6.60 8.72 15.66
N GLU A 104 -6.47 9.23 16.86
CA GLU A 104 -6.36 10.68 17.11
C GLU A 104 -5.07 11.23 16.52
N ALA A 105 -3.93 10.55 16.73
CA ALA A 105 -2.66 10.92 16.15
C ALA A 105 -2.72 10.95 14.61
N LEU A 106 -3.29 9.89 14.01
CA LEU A 106 -3.48 9.77 12.57
C LEU A 106 -4.34 10.91 12.01
N GLN A 107 -5.46 11.21 12.66
CA GLN A 107 -6.36 12.28 12.23
C GLN A 107 -5.68 13.65 12.27
N GLN A 108 -4.89 13.92 13.30
CA GLN A 108 -4.14 15.17 13.43
C GLN A 108 -3.08 15.30 12.32
N VAL A 109 -2.35 14.22 12.02
CA VAL A 109 -1.37 14.21 10.94
C VAL A 109 -2.05 14.42 9.59
N LEU A 110 -3.13 13.72 9.29
CA LEU A 110 -3.90 13.89 8.04
C LEU A 110 -4.39 15.33 7.87
N ASN A 111 -4.92 15.95 8.93
CA ASN A 111 -5.36 17.34 8.91
C ASN A 111 -4.22 18.31 8.61
N ARG A 112 -3.01 18.03 9.07
CA ARG A 112 -1.82 18.85 8.75
C ARG A 112 -1.30 18.62 7.35
N LEU A 113 -1.25 17.36 6.91
CA LEU A 113 -0.83 17.04 5.55
C LEU A 113 -1.77 17.62 4.49
N SER A 114 -3.06 17.74 4.78
CA SER A 114 -4.02 18.39 3.86
C SER A 114 -3.79 19.89 3.67
N GLN A 115 -3.03 20.52 4.57
CA GLN A 115 -2.67 21.95 4.51
C GLN A 115 -1.29 22.19 3.88
N LEU A 116 -0.60 21.14 3.48
CA LEU A 116 0.68 21.27 2.78
C LEU A 116 0.49 21.96 1.42
N PRO A 117 1.37 22.90 1.07
CA PRO A 117 1.44 23.39 -0.30
C PRO A 117 1.82 22.23 -1.25
N PRO A 118 1.50 22.37 -2.55
CA PRO A 118 1.93 21.37 -3.53
C PRO A 118 3.44 21.14 -3.46
N LEU A 119 3.82 19.88 -3.25
CA LEU A 119 5.22 19.47 -3.20
C LEU A 119 5.82 19.39 -4.60
N LEU A 120 7.15 19.43 -4.68
CA LEU A 120 7.90 19.34 -5.93
C LEU A 120 7.51 18.06 -6.71
N ASN A 121 7.40 18.17 -8.04
CA ASN A 121 6.96 17.11 -8.95
C ASN A 121 5.56 16.54 -8.64
N GLY A 122 4.72 17.27 -7.89
CA GLY A 122 3.39 16.76 -7.50
C GLY A 122 3.44 15.57 -6.55
N ALA A 123 4.54 15.39 -5.82
CA ALA A 123 4.70 14.30 -4.85
C ALA A 123 3.60 14.36 -3.78
N GLN A 124 3.01 13.23 -3.46
CA GLN A 124 1.93 13.11 -2.49
C GLN A 124 2.41 12.32 -1.26
N PRO A 125 2.32 12.91 -0.05
CA PRO A 125 2.57 12.20 1.19
C PRO A 125 1.55 11.07 1.39
N GLN A 126 2.04 9.90 1.74
CA GLN A 126 1.22 8.73 2.05
C GLN A 126 1.51 8.29 3.47
N ILE A 127 0.46 7.93 4.21
CA ILE A 127 0.65 7.34 5.53
C ILE A 127 0.90 5.84 5.36
N SER A 128 2.04 5.41 5.89
CA SER A 128 2.34 3.99 6.01
C SER A 128 1.71 3.44 7.29
N PRO A 129 0.96 2.33 7.21
CA PRO A 129 0.46 1.68 8.41
C PRO A 129 1.63 1.07 9.18
N VAL A 130 2.09 1.77 10.22
CA VAL A 130 3.14 1.26 11.08
C VAL A 130 2.52 0.43 12.19
N SER A 131 2.78 -0.85 12.18
CA SER A 131 2.59 -1.72 13.33
C SER A 131 3.82 -2.62 13.45
N PRO A 132 4.81 -2.27 14.29
CA PRO A 132 6.03 -3.08 14.46
C PRO A 132 5.73 -4.53 14.87
N ILE A 133 4.59 -4.75 15.51
CA ILE A 133 4.12 -6.06 15.99
C ILE A 133 2.94 -6.58 15.15
N GLY A 134 2.45 -5.80 14.20
CA GLY A 134 1.27 -6.11 13.39
C GLY A 134 1.49 -7.08 12.24
N GLU A 135 2.71 -7.53 11.99
CA GLU A 135 2.98 -8.54 10.99
C GLU A 135 2.53 -9.91 11.48
N ILE A 136 1.32 -10.31 11.10
CA ILE A 136 0.71 -11.55 11.61
C ILE A 136 0.85 -12.75 10.68
N TYR A 137 1.04 -12.49 9.37
CA TYR A 137 1.10 -13.57 8.39
C TYR A 137 2.04 -13.19 7.25
N ARG A 138 3.05 -14.03 7.01
CA ARG A 138 3.96 -13.90 5.88
C ARG A 138 3.77 -15.07 4.94
N TYR A 139 3.76 -14.80 3.64
CA TYR A 139 3.65 -15.81 2.60
C TYR A 139 4.58 -15.50 1.44
N ARG A 140 4.94 -16.52 0.70
CA ARG A 140 5.63 -16.37 -0.59
C ARG A 140 4.76 -16.93 -1.71
N LEU A 141 4.90 -16.38 -2.88
CA LEU A 141 4.32 -16.92 -4.09
C LEU A 141 5.33 -17.85 -4.75
N VAL A 142 4.87 -19.05 -5.07
CA VAL A 142 5.64 -20.05 -5.81
C VAL A 142 4.97 -20.19 -7.16
N GLY A 143 5.67 -19.78 -8.22
CA GLY A 143 5.19 -19.91 -9.59
C GLY A 143 5.43 -21.31 -10.12
N THR A 144 4.68 -21.66 -11.16
CA THR A 144 5.03 -22.76 -12.05
C THR A 144 6.13 -22.30 -13.02
N PRO A 145 6.80 -23.19 -13.77
CA PRO A 145 7.81 -22.79 -14.76
C PRO A 145 7.34 -21.79 -15.80
N ASP A 146 6.03 -21.72 -16.02
CA ASP A 146 5.42 -20.80 -17.00
C ASP A 146 5.08 -19.41 -16.42
N HIS A 147 5.19 -19.22 -15.09
CA HIS A 147 4.89 -17.96 -14.42
C HIS A 147 6.16 -17.30 -13.91
N ASP A 148 6.53 -16.21 -14.56
CA ASP A 148 7.72 -15.47 -14.17
C ASP A 148 7.45 -14.57 -12.94
N VAL A 149 8.51 -14.04 -12.36
CA VAL A 149 8.48 -13.18 -11.17
C VAL A 149 7.66 -11.90 -11.39
N ARG A 150 7.47 -11.43 -12.63
CA ARG A 150 6.61 -10.28 -12.99
C ARG A 150 5.14 -10.61 -12.84
N GLU A 151 4.75 -11.81 -13.28
CA GLU A 151 3.36 -12.26 -13.15
C GLU A 151 3.00 -12.50 -11.69
N LEU A 152 3.90 -13.10 -10.92
CA LEU A 152 3.74 -13.27 -9.48
C LEU A 152 3.62 -11.92 -8.77
N LYS A 153 4.42 -10.92 -9.15
CA LYS A 153 4.32 -9.56 -8.61
C LYS A 153 2.98 -8.91 -8.97
N THR A 154 2.54 -9.09 -10.19
CA THR A 154 1.23 -8.57 -10.66
C THR A 154 0.09 -9.23 -9.87
N LEU A 155 0.14 -10.54 -9.65
CA LEU A 155 -0.83 -11.26 -8.84
C LEU A 155 -0.84 -10.76 -7.39
N GLN A 156 0.35 -10.54 -6.81
CA GLN A 156 0.49 -9.97 -5.47
C GLN A 156 -0.19 -8.61 -5.35
N ASP A 157 0.15 -7.68 -6.24
CA ASP A 157 -0.23 -6.27 -6.11
C ASP A 157 -1.71 -6.02 -6.47
N TRP A 158 -2.24 -6.77 -7.44
CA TRP A 158 -3.59 -6.53 -7.98
C TRP A 158 -4.67 -7.47 -7.46
N VAL A 159 -4.30 -8.67 -7.04
CA VAL A 159 -5.27 -9.68 -6.58
C VAL A 159 -5.13 -9.92 -5.08
N LEU A 160 -3.98 -10.43 -4.64
CA LEU A 160 -3.80 -10.89 -3.26
C LEU A 160 -3.88 -9.74 -2.25
N GLN A 161 -3.20 -8.64 -2.54
CA GLN A 161 -3.24 -7.46 -1.67
C GLN A 161 -4.67 -6.96 -1.46
N ARG A 162 -5.47 -6.91 -2.52
CA ARG A 162 -6.87 -6.48 -2.45
C ARG A 162 -7.73 -7.45 -1.64
N ARG A 163 -7.55 -8.75 -1.86
CA ARG A 163 -8.30 -9.79 -1.16
C ARG A 163 -7.99 -9.83 0.33
N PHE A 164 -6.71 -9.82 0.68
CA PHE A 164 -6.32 -9.84 2.10
C PHE A 164 -6.65 -8.54 2.83
N ARG A 165 -6.60 -7.38 2.18
CA ARG A 165 -7.07 -6.11 2.77
C ARG A 165 -8.57 -6.12 3.10
N ALA A 166 -9.36 -6.92 2.40
CA ALA A 166 -10.79 -7.06 2.68
C ALA A 166 -11.09 -7.94 3.90
N VAL A 167 -10.10 -8.66 4.43
CA VAL A 167 -10.26 -9.50 5.62
C VAL A 167 -10.42 -8.62 6.87
N PRO A 168 -11.48 -8.82 7.68
CA PRO A 168 -11.67 -8.04 8.90
C PRO A 168 -10.50 -8.21 9.88
N GLY A 169 -9.99 -7.09 10.39
CA GLY A 169 -8.83 -7.04 11.28
C GLY A 169 -7.50 -6.80 10.57
N VAL A 170 -7.44 -6.92 9.25
CA VAL A 170 -6.26 -6.53 8.45
C VAL A 170 -6.30 -5.03 8.19
N ILE A 171 -5.16 -4.34 8.36
CA ILE A 171 -5.02 -2.92 8.02
C ILE A 171 -4.39 -2.74 6.66
N ASP A 172 -3.36 -3.53 6.36
CA ASP A 172 -2.66 -3.46 5.07
C ASP A 172 -1.98 -4.78 4.72
N VAL A 173 -1.53 -4.86 3.47
CA VAL A 173 -0.73 -5.97 2.95
C VAL A 173 0.39 -5.39 2.12
N THR A 174 1.61 -5.67 2.52
CA THR A 174 2.81 -5.19 1.82
C THR A 174 3.42 -6.31 0.97
N GLY A 175 3.81 -5.99 -0.25
CA GLY A 175 4.49 -6.92 -1.15
C GLY A 175 5.98 -6.60 -1.25
N TRP A 176 6.84 -7.60 -1.14
CA TRP A 176 8.30 -7.50 -1.23
C TRP A 176 8.83 -8.33 -2.40
N GLY A 177 9.89 -7.86 -3.02
CA GLY A 177 10.53 -8.54 -4.15
C GLY A 177 9.70 -8.48 -5.43
N GLY A 178 10.07 -9.32 -6.39
CA GLY A 178 9.45 -9.37 -7.70
C GLY A 178 9.84 -8.23 -8.64
N LYS A 179 9.23 -8.22 -9.82
CA LYS A 179 9.46 -7.22 -10.88
C LYS A 179 8.15 -6.58 -11.29
N THR A 180 8.01 -5.28 -11.10
CA THR A 180 6.82 -4.55 -11.56
C THR A 180 6.87 -4.37 -13.06
N LYS A 181 5.88 -4.91 -13.76
CA LYS A 181 5.76 -4.81 -15.21
C LYS A 181 5.57 -3.36 -15.65
N THR A 182 6.36 -2.93 -16.63
CA THR A 182 6.23 -1.64 -17.30
C THR A 182 6.27 -1.80 -18.80
N TYR A 183 5.83 -0.78 -19.52
CA TYR A 183 6.05 -0.62 -20.94
C TYR A 183 7.10 0.45 -21.13
N GLU A 184 8.21 0.08 -21.74
CA GLU A 184 9.36 0.96 -21.96
C GLU A 184 9.40 1.39 -23.42
N LEU A 185 9.56 2.70 -23.62
CA LEU A 185 9.78 3.29 -24.91
C LEU A 185 11.27 3.61 -25.07
N GLN A 186 11.96 2.85 -25.89
CA GLN A 186 13.35 3.09 -26.24
C GLN A 186 13.41 4.04 -27.44
N ILE A 187 13.68 5.30 -27.15
CA ILE A 187 13.57 6.41 -28.09
C ILE A 187 14.83 6.52 -28.93
N ASP A 188 14.66 6.66 -30.24
CA ASP A 188 15.72 7.01 -31.18
C ASP A 188 15.76 8.53 -31.36
N LEU A 189 16.75 9.17 -30.73
CA LEU A 189 16.90 10.62 -30.76
C LEU A 189 17.14 11.18 -32.18
N ASN A 190 17.83 10.42 -33.06
CA ASN A 190 18.05 10.87 -34.42
C ASN A 190 16.75 10.91 -35.21
N LYS A 191 15.88 9.94 -35.02
CA LYS A 191 14.56 9.93 -35.65
C LYS A 191 13.66 11.03 -35.10
N LEU A 192 13.69 11.28 -33.78
CA LEU A 192 12.94 12.43 -33.20
C LEU A 192 13.37 13.74 -33.84
N ILE A 193 14.68 13.97 -34.00
CA ILE A 193 15.22 15.18 -34.64
C ILE A 193 14.79 15.24 -36.12
N ALA A 194 14.87 14.13 -36.85
CA ALA A 194 14.49 14.06 -38.25
C ALA A 194 12.98 14.42 -38.47
N TYR A 195 12.11 14.01 -37.56
CA TYR A 195 10.69 14.36 -37.62
C TYR A 195 10.34 15.69 -36.92
N GLY A 196 11.33 16.37 -36.31
CA GLY A 196 11.12 17.64 -35.59
C GLY A 196 10.27 17.51 -34.33
N ILE A 197 10.28 16.35 -33.68
CA ILE A 197 9.51 16.02 -32.48
C ILE A 197 10.40 16.20 -31.24
N THR A 198 9.90 16.93 -30.23
CA THR A 198 10.58 17.05 -28.94
C THR A 198 10.10 15.98 -27.95
N LEU A 199 10.92 15.63 -26.96
CA LEU A 199 10.53 14.70 -25.89
C LEU A 199 9.25 15.13 -25.14
N PRO A 200 9.07 16.43 -24.77
CA PRO A 200 7.83 16.88 -24.13
C PRO A 200 6.60 16.70 -25.03
N GLN A 201 6.72 16.92 -26.35
CA GLN A 201 5.61 16.68 -27.28
C GLN A 201 5.22 15.20 -27.33
N MET A 202 6.22 14.31 -27.39
CA MET A 202 5.98 12.86 -27.33
C MET A 202 5.29 12.46 -26.04
N GLN A 203 5.78 12.96 -24.90
CA GLN A 203 5.19 12.67 -23.58
C GLN A 203 3.74 13.17 -23.49
N LEU A 204 3.49 14.38 -23.98
CA LEU A 204 2.14 14.95 -24.02
C LEU A 204 1.19 14.13 -24.90
N ALA A 205 1.64 13.71 -26.08
CA ALA A 205 0.86 12.89 -27.00
C ALA A 205 0.49 11.53 -26.36
N LEU A 206 1.45 10.87 -25.70
CA LEU A 206 1.21 9.61 -24.99
C LEU A 206 0.23 9.79 -23.83
N ASN A 207 0.38 10.82 -23.02
CA ASN A 207 -0.54 11.11 -21.92
C ASN A 207 -1.96 11.36 -22.42
N ASN A 208 -2.11 12.12 -23.51
CA ASN A 208 -3.42 12.43 -24.10
C ASN A 208 -4.05 11.22 -24.79
N SER A 209 -3.28 10.27 -25.26
CA SER A 209 -3.81 9.04 -25.91
C SER A 209 -4.29 7.99 -24.91
N ASN A 210 -3.93 8.12 -23.62
CA ASN A 210 -4.31 7.15 -22.58
C ASN A 210 -5.39 7.71 -21.65
N ILE A 211 -6.44 8.28 -22.23
CA ILE A 211 -7.54 8.90 -21.48
C ILE A 211 -8.89 8.44 -22.04
N ASN A 212 -9.79 8.05 -21.15
CA ASN A 212 -11.20 7.91 -21.50
C ASN A 212 -11.88 9.28 -21.43
N VAL A 213 -12.56 9.65 -22.50
CA VAL A 213 -13.30 10.91 -22.56
C VAL A 213 -14.80 10.61 -22.36
N GLY A 214 -15.37 11.22 -21.32
CA GLY A 214 -16.82 11.20 -21.14
C GLY A 214 -17.49 12.00 -22.26
N GLY A 215 -18.46 11.38 -22.92
CA GLY A 215 -19.27 12.04 -23.94
C GLY A 215 -20.65 12.42 -23.41
N SER A 216 -21.44 13.07 -24.27
CA SER A 216 -22.82 13.44 -23.99
C SER A 216 -23.77 12.26 -24.15
N THR A 217 -24.99 12.43 -23.70
CA THR A 217 -26.07 11.49 -23.99
C THR A 217 -26.75 11.86 -25.31
N ILE A 218 -27.07 10.86 -26.12
CA ILE A 218 -27.84 11.01 -27.37
C ILE A 218 -29.19 10.35 -27.16
N ASN A 219 -30.28 11.06 -27.49
CA ASN A 219 -31.61 10.51 -27.47
C ASN A 219 -31.88 9.81 -28.81
N ILE A 220 -32.13 8.51 -28.78
CA ILE A 220 -32.48 7.69 -29.94
C ILE A 220 -33.92 7.22 -29.76
N GLY A 221 -34.88 8.04 -30.21
CA GLY A 221 -36.28 7.79 -29.92
C GLY A 221 -36.57 7.82 -28.41
N PRO A 222 -37.22 6.76 -27.86
CA PRO A 222 -37.51 6.69 -26.42
C PRO A 222 -36.29 6.24 -25.54
N GLN A 223 -35.14 5.95 -26.16
CA GLN A 223 -33.94 5.46 -25.46
C GLN A 223 -32.87 6.54 -25.39
N VAL A 224 -32.10 6.53 -24.29
CA VAL A 224 -30.95 7.39 -24.10
C VAL A 224 -29.69 6.54 -24.23
N ALA A 225 -28.84 6.87 -25.18
CA ALA A 225 -27.50 6.26 -25.32
C ALA A 225 -26.42 7.17 -24.76
N VAL A 226 -25.52 6.63 -23.95
CA VAL A 226 -24.35 7.33 -23.46
C VAL A 226 -23.19 7.11 -24.42
N VAL A 227 -22.66 8.18 -24.97
CA VAL A 227 -21.46 8.16 -25.82
C VAL A 227 -20.23 8.38 -24.96
N ARG A 228 -19.22 7.54 -25.13
CA ARG A 228 -17.91 7.74 -24.49
C ARG A 228 -16.76 7.41 -25.45
N GLY A 229 -15.72 8.20 -25.43
CA GLY A 229 -14.45 7.85 -26.07
C GLY A 229 -13.66 6.89 -25.17
N VAL A 230 -13.31 5.72 -25.69
CA VAL A 230 -12.47 4.74 -24.99
C VAL A 230 -11.06 4.87 -25.55
N GLY A 231 -10.17 5.52 -24.79
CA GLY A 231 -8.78 5.78 -25.21
C GLY A 231 -7.74 5.13 -24.30
N LEU A 232 -8.16 4.33 -23.29
CA LEU A 232 -7.16 3.65 -22.43
C LEU A 232 -6.40 2.59 -23.21
N ILE A 233 -5.09 2.67 -23.13
CA ILE A 233 -4.14 1.74 -23.76
C ILE A 233 -4.25 0.37 -23.09
N ARG A 234 -4.40 -0.69 -23.88
CA ARG A 234 -4.56 -2.08 -23.43
C ARG A 234 -3.48 -3.02 -23.95
N SER A 235 -2.75 -2.62 -24.97
CA SER A 235 -1.74 -3.46 -25.59
C SER A 235 -0.50 -2.65 -26.00
N LEU A 236 0.62 -3.36 -26.24
CA LEU A 236 1.83 -2.76 -26.80
C LEU A 236 1.60 -2.18 -28.19
N ASP A 237 0.73 -2.80 -28.99
CA ASP A 237 0.45 -2.34 -30.36
C ASP A 237 -0.33 -1.04 -30.36
N GLU A 238 -1.21 -0.82 -29.38
CA GLU A 238 -1.88 0.47 -29.22
C GLU A 238 -0.89 1.58 -28.87
N ILE A 239 0.13 1.29 -28.03
CA ILE A 239 1.22 2.25 -27.76
C ILE A 239 2.01 2.53 -29.03
N ARG A 240 2.39 1.49 -29.79
CA ARG A 240 3.16 1.62 -31.05
C ARG A 240 2.46 2.48 -32.07
N ASN A 241 1.14 2.35 -32.17
CA ASN A 241 0.30 3.04 -33.13
C ASN A 241 -0.20 4.40 -32.64
N THR A 242 0.21 4.85 -31.44
CA THR A 242 -0.16 6.18 -30.95
C THR A 242 0.43 7.26 -31.83
N MET A 243 -0.39 8.16 -32.34
CA MET A 243 0.01 9.27 -33.18
C MET A 243 0.68 10.37 -32.33
N LEU A 244 1.89 10.78 -32.69
CA LEU A 244 2.64 11.83 -32.03
C LEU A 244 2.40 13.19 -32.67
N THR A 245 2.42 13.24 -33.99
CA THR A 245 2.24 14.46 -34.80
C THR A 245 1.91 14.10 -36.24
N GLN A 246 1.73 15.13 -37.07
CA GLN A 246 1.56 14.99 -38.50
C GLN A 246 2.59 15.87 -39.23
N VAL A 247 3.36 15.24 -40.11
CA VAL A 247 4.37 15.92 -40.94
C VAL A 247 3.94 15.84 -42.40
N SER A 248 3.74 16.99 -43.05
CA SER A 248 3.30 17.08 -44.45
C SER A 248 2.06 16.24 -44.79
N GLY A 249 1.12 16.13 -43.85
CA GLY A 249 -0.10 15.33 -44.03
C GLY A 249 0.04 13.84 -43.71
N VAL A 250 1.25 13.36 -43.36
CA VAL A 250 1.49 11.97 -42.97
C VAL A 250 1.56 11.87 -41.46
N PRO A 251 0.77 10.97 -40.82
CA PRO A 251 0.87 10.77 -39.37
C PRO A 251 2.20 10.11 -39.01
N VAL A 252 2.87 10.64 -37.99
CA VAL A 252 4.04 10.03 -37.35
C VAL A 252 3.59 9.37 -36.06
N ILE A 253 3.83 8.07 -35.94
CA ILE A 253 3.44 7.26 -34.79
C ILE A 253 4.65 6.89 -33.92
N VAL A 254 4.37 6.36 -32.72
CA VAL A 254 5.44 6.00 -31.76
C VAL A 254 6.44 5.02 -32.37
N SER A 255 6.02 4.03 -33.14
CA SER A 255 6.93 3.05 -33.76
C SER A 255 7.87 3.63 -34.80
N ASP A 256 7.62 4.83 -35.32
CA ASP A 256 8.53 5.49 -36.25
C ASP A 256 9.77 6.05 -35.54
N VAL A 257 9.64 6.43 -34.26
CA VAL A 257 10.67 7.13 -33.50
C VAL A 257 11.14 6.37 -32.25
N ALA A 258 10.46 5.28 -31.87
CA ALA A 258 10.82 4.49 -30.69
C ALA A 258 10.49 3.01 -30.85
N SER A 259 11.22 2.16 -30.14
CA SER A 259 10.88 0.76 -29.92
C SER A 259 10.09 0.61 -28.62
N VAL A 260 8.95 -0.09 -28.66
CA VAL A 260 8.12 -0.33 -27.49
C VAL A 260 8.25 -1.78 -27.06
N ILE A 261 8.73 -1.99 -25.82
CA ILE A 261 8.96 -3.30 -25.24
C ILE A 261 8.30 -3.45 -23.87
N ALA A 262 7.97 -4.69 -23.50
CA ALA A 262 7.61 -5.00 -22.13
C ALA A 262 8.89 -5.11 -21.29
N SER A 263 9.01 -4.28 -20.28
CA SER A 263 10.17 -4.17 -19.40
C SER A 263 9.74 -4.21 -17.92
N ASN A 264 10.66 -3.92 -17.04
CA ASN A 264 10.41 -3.86 -15.61
C ASN A 264 10.82 -2.50 -15.05
N GLN A 265 10.08 -2.03 -14.08
CA GLN A 265 10.50 -0.88 -13.31
C GLN A 265 11.85 -1.18 -12.61
N PRO A 266 12.80 -0.22 -12.54
CA PRO A 266 14.01 -0.37 -11.76
C PRO A 266 13.68 -0.77 -10.32
N ARG A 267 14.32 -1.83 -9.83
CA ARG A 267 14.08 -2.34 -8.50
C ARG A 267 14.90 -1.60 -7.45
N LEU A 268 14.27 -1.26 -6.32
CA LEU A 268 14.95 -0.70 -5.15
C LEU A 268 15.51 -1.80 -4.23
N GLY A 269 15.05 -3.04 -4.41
CA GLY A 269 15.48 -4.20 -3.63
C GLY A 269 14.97 -5.50 -4.22
N ILE A 270 15.49 -6.60 -3.70
CA ILE A 270 15.10 -7.97 -4.04
C ILE A 270 14.74 -8.71 -2.75
N ALA A 271 13.91 -9.73 -2.86
CA ALA A 271 13.64 -10.66 -1.77
C ALA A 271 14.10 -12.06 -2.19
N GLY A 272 14.80 -12.75 -1.30
CA GLY A 272 15.26 -14.12 -1.48
C GLY A 272 14.87 -15.00 -0.30
N LYS A 273 14.83 -16.28 -0.49
CA LYS A 273 14.65 -17.28 0.56
C LYS A 273 15.34 -18.58 0.20
N ASP A 274 16.20 -19.04 1.09
CA ASP A 274 17.02 -20.24 0.90
C ASP A 274 17.88 -20.10 -0.38
N ASP A 275 17.76 -21.02 -1.33
CA ASP A 275 18.47 -21.00 -2.61
C ASP A 275 17.72 -20.22 -3.72
N ASP A 276 16.61 -19.54 -3.38
CA ASP A 276 15.78 -18.80 -4.34
C ASP A 276 16.05 -17.30 -4.21
N ASP A 277 16.78 -16.75 -5.16
CA ASP A 277 17.33 -15.38 -5.13
C ASP A 277 16.31 -14.29 -5.52
N ASP A 278 15.19 -14.64 -6.11
CA ASP A 278 14.21 -13.66 -6.62
C ASP A 278 12.77 -14.13 -6.42
N ILE A 279 12.25 -13.92 -5.23
CA ILE A 279 10.89 -14.32 -4.84
C ILE A 279 9.95 -13.12 -4.74
N VAL A 280 8.66 -13.40 -4.74
CA VAL A 280 7.60 -12.47 -4.34
C VAL A 280 7.06 -12.92 -3.00
N GLN A 281 7.17 -12.05 -2.00
CA GLN A 281 6.67 -12.27 -0.65
C GLN A 281 5.60 -11.23 -0.32
N GLY A 282 4.56 -11.65 0.39
CA GLY A 282 3.58 -10.77 0.98
C GLY A 282 3.60 -10.85 2.51
N THR A 283 3.32 -9.72 3.15
CA THR A 283 3.18 -9.60 4.60
C THR A 283 1.85 -8.96 4.91
N VAL A 284 1.03 -9.64 5.71
CA VAL A 284 -0.27 -9.14 6.17
C VAL A 284 -0.09 -8.44 7.50
N LEU A 285 -0.54 -7.18 7.56
CA LEU A 285 -0.48 -6.32 8.73
C LEU A 285 -1.84 -6.27 9.43
N MET A 286 -1.85 -6.55 10.73
CA MET A 286 -3.04 -6.47 11.56
C MET A 286 -3.29 -5.04 12.02
N ARG A 287 -4.55 -4.66 12.14
CA ARG A 287 -4.95 -3.40 12.74
C ARG A 287 -4.64 -3.41 14.24
N ARG A 288 -4.13 -2.29 14.75
CA ARG A 288 -3.84 -2.13 16.17
C ARG A 288 -5.13 -2.33 17.00
N GLY A 289 -5.03 -3.08 18.10
CA GLY A 289 -6.17 -3.40 18.97
C GLY A 289 -7.01 -4.61 18.54
N GLU A 290 -6.78 -5.19 17.36
CA GLU A 290 -7.40 -6.44 16.94
C GLU A 290 -6.73 -7.66 17.60
N LYS A 291 -7.42 -8.80 17.59
CA LYS A 291 -6.90 -10.06 18.14
C LYS A 291 -6.14 -10.84 17.06
N SER A 292 -4.87 -11.18 17.33
CA SER A 292 -3.98 -11.82 16.35
C SER A 292 -4.51 -13.17 15.85
N MET A 293 -4.84 -14.11 16.76
CA MET A 293 -5.29 -15.45 16.37
C MET A 293 -6.56 -15.48 15.53
N PRO A 294 -7.65 -14.77 15.91
CA PRO A 294 -8.85 -14.72 15.06
C PRO A 294 -8.58 -14.11 13.69
N THR A 295 -7.69 -13.11 13.60
CA THR A 295 -7.34 -12.46 12.32
C THR A 295 -6.51 -13.40 11.44
N ILE A 296 -5.53 -14.12 12.01
CA ILE A 296 -4.75 -15.13 11.29
C ILE A 296 -5.66 -16.22 10.70
N LEU A 297 -6.61 -16.73 11.50
CA LEU A 297 -7.54 -17.75 11.03
C LEU A 297 -8.42 -17.26 9.87
N ARG A 298 -8.87 -16.00 9.90
CA ARG A 298 -9.61 -15.38 8.78
C ARG A 298 -8.73 -15.25 7.53
N VAL A 299 -7.46 -14.86 7.70
CA VAL A 299 -6.50 -14.77 6.58
C VAL A 299 -6.27 -16.16 5.98
N GLN A 300 -6.08 -17.20 6.80
CA GLN A 300 -5.92 -18.58 6.33
C GLN A 300 -7.17 -19.07 5.57
N GLN A 301 -8.37 -18.78 6.07
CA GLN A 301 -9.60 -19.08 5.35
C GLN A 301 -9.68 -18.36 3.98
N GLU A 302 -9.17 -17.13 3.89
CA GLU A 302 -9.13 -16.44 2.60
C GLU A 302 -8.08 -17.05 1.67
N VAL A 303 -6.95 -17.52 2.19
CA VAL A 303 -5.96 -18.29 1.39
C VAL A 303 -6.58 -19.52 0.75
N GLU A 304 -7.43 -20.25 1.49
CA GLU A 304 -8.13 -21.43 0.96
C GLU A 304 -9.19 -21.10 -0.11
N ARG A 305 -9.65 -19.85 -0.17
CA ARG A 305 -10.63 -19.38 -1.16
C ARG A 305 -9.99 -18.82 -2.42
N ILE A 306 -8.70 -18.58 -2.40
CA ILE A 306 -7.92 -18.05 -3.53
C ILE A 306 -7.48 -19.16 -4.44
#